data_6466dbe6a6dd040ea8a1f38daf32ca1f
#
_entry.id   6466dbe6a6dd040ea8a1f38daf32ca1f
#
_cell.length_a   1.000
_cell.length_b   1.000
_cell.length_c   1.000
_cell.angle_alpha   90.00
_cell.angle_beta   90.00
_cell.angle_gamma   90.00
#
_symmetry.space_group_name_H-M   'P 1'
#
loop_
_entity.id
_entity.type
_entity.pdbx_description
1 polymer ?
#
loop_
_entity_poly.entity_id
_entity_poly.type
_entity_poly.pdbx_seq_one_letter_code
_entity_poly.pdbx_strand_id
1 'polypeptide(L)'
;MSKYVTAENAVKIVKSNDRVYVQAAAAAPSVLTNALTERASELRNVEICHLHTEGPALYANPELSESFHVNSFFIGKNVRHTLAAGNGSYTPVFLSELPHLFRKKVLPLDVVFIHVSPPDSHGYCSLGVSVEATLAAIENAKIVIAQVNPQMPRTFGDGILHVSEINYLVDVNIPIYGHEMGIISPLEDKIGTYIASLIDDKSTLQMGIGSIPNAALAKLTNHKDLGLHTEMFSDGVIDLIENGVINCNYKGTTRGRVLATFLIGSKRLYDFVNDNPFIEMKESSAVNDTARIRKNPKMVAINSAIEVDVTGQVCADSIGAKMYSGVGGQMDFIRGASLSEGGKAIIALPSITKSGESRIVPFLKQGAGVVSTRSHVQYIITENGIADLYGKTLKQRATEMVKIAHPSHQEWIEEDYFNLINCR
;
A
#
# COMPACT_ATOMS: atom_id res chain seq x y z
N MET A 1 -19.84 -15.52 30.18
CA MET A 1 -19.33 -14.16 30.47
C MET A 1 -19.44 -13.32 29.21
N SER A 2 -19.79 -12.05 29.35
CA SER A 2 -19.80 -11.14 28.19
C SER A 2 -18.39 -11.06 27.60
N LYS A 3 -18.25 -11.16 26.26
CA LYS A 3 -16.97 -10.91 25.59
C LYS A 3 -16.61 -9.41 25.54
N TYR A 4 -17.58 -8.54 25.86
CA TYR A 4 -17.38 -7.09 25.90
C TYR A 4 -16.70 -6.68 27.19
N VAL A 5 -15.57 -5.99 27.05
CA VAL A 5 -14.72 -5.49 28.16
C VAL A 5 -14.18 -4.10 27.79
N THR A 6 -13.60 -3.39 28.76
CA THR A 6 -12.88 -2.14 28.47
C THR A 6 -11.54 -2.44 27.77
N ALA A 7 -10.98 -1.46 27.07
CA ALA A 7 -9.69 -1.60 26.38
C ALA A 7 -8.57 -1.98 27.36
N GLU A 8 -8.53 -1.32 28.53
CA GLU A 8 -7.53 -1.57 29.58
C GLU A 8 -7.62 -3.02 30.07
N ASN A 9 -8.82 -3.58 30.19
CA ASN A 9 -8.99 -4.98 30.61
C ASN A 9 -8.63 -5.96 29.50
N ALA A 10 -8.98 -5.64 28.24
CA ALA A 10 -8.66 -6.48 27.10
C ALA A 10 -7.14 -6.64 26.90
N VAL A 11 -6.39 -5.54 27.01
CA VAL A 11 -4.94 -5.56 26.76
C VAL A 11 -4.12 -6.16 27.92
N LYS A 12 -4.73 -6.44 29.10
CA LYS A 12 -4.03 -7.12 30.22
C LYS A 12 -3.50 -8.51 29.86
N ILE A 13 -4.05 -9.15 28.83
CA ILE A 13 -3.58 -10.45 28.38
C ILE A 13 -2.20 -10.40 27.73
N VAL A 14 -1.79 -9.24 27.20
CA VAL A 14 -0.47 -9.05 26.60
C VAL A 14 0.60 -9.10 27.68
N LYS A 15 1.64 -9.89 27.43
CA LYS A 15 2.77 -10.12 28.33
C LYS A 15 4.08 -9.64 27.70
N SER A 16 5.09 -9.47 28.52
CA SER A 16 6.46 -9.24 28.04
C SER A 16 6.90 -10.37 27.09
N ASN A 17 7.59 -10.00 26.01
CA ASN A 17 8.06 -10.86 24.92
C ASN A 17 6.95 -11.38 23.98
N ASP A 18 5.70 -10.94 24.11
CA ASP A 18 4.65 -11.28 23.15
C ASP A 18 4.88 -10.55 21.82
N ARG A 19 4.46 -11.18 20.72
CA ARG A 19 4.32 -10.54 19.41
C ARG A 19 2.88 -10.19 19.16
N VAL A 20 2.61 -8.88 18.99
CA VAL A 20 1.28 -8.31 18.75
C VAL A 20 1.18 -7.82 17.31
N TYR A 21 0.28 -8.41 16.53
CA TYR A 21 -0.06 -7.85 15.21
C TYR A 21 -1.15 -6.80 15.34
N VAL A 22 -0.97 -5.68 14.66
CA VAL A 22 -1.92 -4.55 14.62
C VAL A 22 -2.46 -4.41 13.20
N GLN A 23 -3.79 -4.47 13.05
CA GLN A 23 -4.46 -4.24 11.75
C GLN A 23 -4.01 -2.90 11.17
N ALA A 24 -3.78 -2.89 9.85
CA ALA A 24 -3.07 -1.83 9.17
C ALA A 24 -3.96 -0.70 8.63
N ALA A 25 -3.31 0.28 8.04
CA ALA A 25 -3.90 1.41 7.32
C ALA A 25 -4.87 2.21 8.19
N ALA A 26 -5.99 2.65 7.63
CA ALA A 26 -7.02 3.40 8.32
C ALA A 26 -7.79 2.59 9.38
N ALA A 27 -7.68 1.26 9.34
CA ALA A 27 -8.29 0.37 10.34
C ALA A 27 -7.45 0.18 11.60
N ALA A 28 -6.33 0.90 11.78
CA ALA A 28 -5.51 0.78 12.97
C ALA A 28 -6.36 0.96 14.26
N PRO A 29 -6.36 -0.05 15.18
CA PRO A 29 -7.20 -0.04 16.37
C PRO A 29 -6.60 0.82 17.49
N SER A 30 -6.68 2.13 17.33
CA SER A 30 -6.00 3.13 18.15
C SER A 30 -6.33 3.07 19.65
N VAL A 31 -7.57 2.72 19.99
CA VAL A 31 -7.96 2.59 21.42
C VAL A 31 -7.23 1.44 22.09
N LEU A 32 -7.08 0.31 21.37
CA LEU A 32 -6.33 -0.85 21.89
C LEU A 32 -4.83 -0.57 21.97
N THR A 33 -4.25 0.05 20.93
CA THR A 33 -2.81 0.37 20.94
C THR A 33 -2.46 1.42 21.98
N ASN A 34 -3.34 2.40 22.24
CA ASN A 34 -3.14 3.40 23.29
C ASN A 34 -3.22 2.74 24.68
N ALA A 35 -4.25 1.91 24.95
CA ALA A 35 -4.37 1.18 26.21
C ALA A 35 -3.17 0.24 26.46
N LEU A 36 -2.63 -0.39 25.41
CA LEU A 36 -1.40 -1.18 25.53
C LEU A 36 -0.19 -0.27 25.89
N THR A 37 -0.10 0.90 25.26
CA THR A 37 1.01 1.84 25.51
C THR A 37 1.02 2.34 26.96
N GLU A 38 -0.13 2.56 27.57
CA GLU A 38 -0.25 2.95 28.98
C GLU A 38 0.35 1.90 29.95
N ARG A 39 0.46 0.64 29.50
CA ARG A 39 1.09 -0.44 30.27
C ARG A 39 2.60 -0.56 30.06
N ALA A 40 3.25 0.42 29.44
CA ALA A 40 4.68 0.34 29.13
C ALA A 40 5.56 0.04 30.36
N SER A 41 5.24 0.61 31.53
CA SER A 41 6.00 0.35 32.78
C SER A 41 5.96 -1.11 33.25
N GLU A 42 4.91 -1.86 32.87
CA GLU A 42 4.70 -3.26 33.25
C GLU A 42 5.30 -4.25 32.24
N LEU A 43 5.55 -3.80 31.02
CA LEU A 43 5.90 -4.65 29.87
C LEU A 43 7.36 -4.47 29.47
N ARG A 44 7.95 -5.54 28.94
CA ARG A 44 9.30 -5.53 28.38
C ARG A 44 9.31 -6.31 27.08
N ASN A 45 9.99 -5.75 26.07
CA ASN A 45 10.29 -6.42 24.81
C ASN A 45 9.05 -6.98 24.08
N VAL A 46 7.93 -6.22 24.07
CA VAL A 46 6.76 -6.57 23.24
C VAL A 46 7.03 -6.14 21.81
N GLU A 47 6.99 -7.09 20.88
CA GLU A 47 7.13 -6.80 19.46
C GLU A 47 5.77 -6.42 18.88
N ILE A 48 5.64 -5.19 18.38
CA ILE A 48 4.45 -4.70 17.68
C ILE A 48 4.72 -4.75 16.18
N CYS A 49 4.05 -5.64 15.46
CA CYS A 49 4.23 -5.81 14.01
C CYS A 49 2.98 -5.39 13.23
N HIS A 50 3.21 -4.69 12.12
CA HIS A 50 2.15 -4.20 11.22
C HIS A 50 2.72 -3.82 9.85
N LEU A 51 1.83 -3.66 8.86
CA LEU A 51 2.08 -2.85 7.68
C LEU A 51 2.18 -1.37 8.10
N HIS A 52 1.93 -0.41 7.25
CA HIS A 52 1.76 0.97 7.70
C HIS A 52 0.46 1.11 8.50
N THR A 53 0.47 1.96 9.51
CA THR A 53 -0.71 2.31 10.32
C THR A 53 -0.95 3.81 10.25
N GLU A 54 -2.21 4.21 10.35
CA GLU A 54 -2.55 5.62 10.53
C GLU A 54 -2.63 5.97 12.02
N GLY A 55 -2.49 7.26 12.33
CA GLY A 55 -2.52 7.77 13.69
C GLY A 55 -1.15 7.91 14.36
N PRO A 56 -1.12 8.26 15.64
CA PRO A 56 0.10 8.69 16.32
C PRO A 56 1.10 7.57 16.63
N ALA A 57 0.68 6.31 16.70
CA ALA A 57 1.51 5.15 17.04
C ALA A 57 2.36 5.40 18.33
N LEU A 58 1.69 5.72 19.46
CA LEU A 58 2.35 6.13 20.70
C LEU A 58 3.34 5.10 21.24
N TYR A 59 3.12 3.80 20.99
CA TYR A 59 4.03 2.70 21.32
C TYR A 59 5.40 2.84 20.62
N ALA A 60 5.50 3.63 19.56
CA ALA A 60 6.74 3.84 18.82
C ALA A 60 7.66 4.92 19.43
N ASN A 61 7.24 5.57 20.53
CA ASN A 61 8.05 6.57 21.21
C ASN A 61 9.40 5.95 21.66
N PRO A 62 10.56 6.55 21.31
CA PRO A 62 11.88 6.07 21.74
C PRO A 62 12.04 5.90 23.24
N GLU A 63 11.34 6.68 24.07
CA GLU A 63 11.35 6.55 25.53
C GLU A 63 10.75 5.22 26.03
N LEU A 64 9.98 4.54 25.17
CA LEU A 64 9.34 3.25 25.46
C LEU A 64 10.11 2.06 24.86
N SER A 65 11.35 2.26 24.42
CA SER A 65 12.16 1.25 23.71
C SER A 65 12.45 -0.01 24.51
N GLU A 66 12.45 0.05 25.84
CA GLU A 66 12.56 -1.16 26.68
C GLU A 66 11.28 -2.00 26.65
N SER A 67 10.13 -1.36 26.45
CA SER A 67 8.81 -2.00 26.51
C SER A 67 8.35 -2.48 25.14
N PHE A 68 8.58 -1.69 24.10
CA PHE A 68 8.07 -1.94 22.74
C PHE A 68 9.15 -1.88 21.68
N HIS A 69 9.12 -2.85 20.77
CA HIS A 69 9.90 -2.88 19.55
C HIS A 69 8.96 -2.93 18.34
N VAL A 70 9.11 -1.99 17.39
CA VAL A 70 8.24 -1.93 16.20
C VAL A 70 8.86 -2.73 15.07
N ASN A 71 8.17 -3.74 14.56
CA ASN A 71 8.57 -4.47 13.36
C ASN A 71 7.61 -4.14 12.20
N SER A 72 8.05 -3.32 11.27
CA SER A 72 7.25 -2.88 10.13
C SER A 72 7.45 -3.79 8.92
N PHE A 73 6.36 -4.21 8.28
CA PHE A 73 6.37 -4.82 6.93
C PHE A 73 6.27 -3.76 5.83
N PHE A 74 5.86 -2.56 6.21
CA PHE A 74 5.91 -1.34 5.42
C PHE A 74 6.02 -0.16 6.39
N ILE A 75 7.07 0.66 6.25
CA ILE A 75 7.40 1.70 7.22
C ILE A 75 6.54 2.93 6.98
N GLY A 76 5.56 3.16 7.86
CA GLY A 76 4.74 4.38 7.85
C GLY A 76 5.51 5.62 8.35
N LYS A 77 5.00 6.79 7.99
CA LYS A 77 5.59 8.07 8.42
C LYS A 77 5.69 8.17 9.95
N ASN A 78 4.66 7.69 10.65
CA ASN A 78 4.49 7.76 12.10
C ASN A 78 5.48 6.89 12.91
N VAL A 79 6.06 5.86 12.28
CA VAL A 79 7.02 4.94 12.93
C VAL A 79 8.43 5.00 12.32
N ARG A 80 8.66 5.79 11.28
CA ARG A 80 9.96 5.85 10.56
C ARG A 80 11.14 6.20 11.47
N HIS A 81 10.91 7.02 12.48
CA HIS A 81 11.93 7.43 13.44
C HIS A 81 12.47 6.27 14.27
N THR A 82 11.70 5.18 14.47
CA THR A 82 12.11 4.03 15.29
C THR A 82 13.34 3.32 14.73
N LEU A 83 13.53 3.32 13.41
CA LEU A 83 14.71 2.73 12.77
C LEU A 83 16.01 3.44 13.19
N ALA A 84 15.99 4.77 13.26
CA ALA A 84 17.14 5.55 13.70
C ALA A 84 17.32 5.50 15.22
N ALA A 85 16.24 5.36 15.97
CA ALA A 85 16.26 5.26 17.44
C ALA A 85 16.67 3.86 17.96
N GLY A 86 16.69 2.84 17.08
CA GLY A 86 17.07 1.47 17.43
C GLY A 86 15.96 0.62 18.06
N ASN A 87 14.73 1.18 18.20
CA ASN A 87 13.55 0.44 18.67
C ASN A 87 12.59 0.04 17.54
N GLY A 88 13.06 0.03 16.30
CA GLY A 88 12.33 -0.42 15.14
C GLY A 88 13.15 -1.29 14.20
N SER A 89 12.46 -2.18 13.51
CA SER A 89 12.98 -3.07 12.47
C SER A 89 12.09 -3.02 11.23
N TYR A 90 12.65 -3.40 10.10
CA TYR A 90 11.93 -3.62 8.86
C TYR A 90 12.13 -5.05 8.40
N THR A 91 11.03 -5.77 8.22
CA THR A 91 11.04 -7.10 7.62
C THR A 91 10.60 -6.97 6.15
N PRO A 92 11.53 -7.04 5.18
CA PRO A 92 11.19 -6.95 3.77
C PRO A 92 10.39 -8.17 3.32
N VAL A 93 9.23 -7.93 2.74
CA VAL A 93 8.31 -8.96 2.24
C VAL A 93 7.40 -8.36 1.17
N PHE A 94 7.08 -9.10 0.12
CA PHE A 94 6.01 -8.70 -0.79
C PHE A 94 4.65 -8.80 -0.09
N LEU A 95 3.77 -7.86 -0.38
CA LEU A 95 2.47 -7.86 0.28
C LEU A 95 1.64 -9.12 -0.05
N SER A 96 1.82 -9.69 -1.23
CA SER A 96 1.24 -10.99 -1.60
C SER A 96 1.71 -12.15 -0.70
N GLU A 97 2.90 -12.05 -0.11
CA GLU A 97 3.53 -13.12 0.67
C GLU A 97 3.35 -12.95 2.19
N LEU A 98 3.03 -11.75 2.65
CA LEU A 98 2.90 -11.45 4.09
C LEU A 98 1.94 -12.41 4.82
N PRO A 99 0.73 -12.75 4.32
CA PRO A 99 -0.16 -13.71 4.96
C PRO A 99 0.50 -15.09 5.17
N HIS A 100 1.40 -15.48 4.27
CA HIS A 100 2.10 -16.77 4.37
C HIS A 100 3.12 -16.83 5.49
N LEU A 101 3.71 -15.68 5.90
CA LEU A 101 4.61 -15.65 7.07
C LEU A 101 3.89 -16.08 8.34
N PHE A 102 2.62 -15.69 8.50
CA PHE A 102 1.78 -16.09 9.63
C PHE A 102 1.31 -17.55 9.49
N ARG A 103 0.73 -17.94 8.35
CA ARG A 103 0.22 -19.31 8.13
C ARG A 103 1.31 -20.38 8.21
N LYS A 104 2.52 -20.09 7.73
CA LYS A 104 3.69 -20.97 7.84
C LYS A 104 4.38 -20.89 9.20
N LYS A 105 3.88 -20.05 10.11
CA LYS A 105 4.44 -19.80 11.45
C LYS A 105 5.91 -19.37 11.44
N VAL A 106 6.34 -18.71 10.36
CA VAL A 106 7.65 -18.04 10.28
C VAL A 106 7.71 -16.89 11.29
N LEU A 107 6.59 -16.18 11.40
CA LEU A 107 6.35 -15.15 12.42
C LEU A 107 5.11 -15.54 13.24
N PRO A 108 5.29 -16.35 14.32
CA PRO A 108 4.16 -16.74 15.19
C PRO A 108 3.64 -15.51 15.94
N LEU A 109 2.30 -15.44 16.10
CA LEU A 109 1.60 -14.33 16.73
C LEU A 109 1.03 -14.78 18.09
N ASP A 110 1.20 -13.95 19.12
CA ASP A 110 0.56 -14.18 20.42
C ASP A 110 -0.79 -13.47 20.48
N VAL A 111 -0.86 -12.21 20.06
CA VAL A 111 -2.08 -11.40 20.10
C VAL A 111 -2.27 -10.66 18.78
N VAL A 112 -3.52 -10.53 18.36
CA VAL A 112 -3.92 -9.68 17.21
C VAL A 112 -4.91 -8.62 17.67
N PHE A 113 -4.65 -7.38 17.34
CA PHE A 113 -5.56 -6.26 17.52
C PHE A 113 -6.23 -5.91 16.20
N ILE A 114 -7.56 -5.98 16.15
CA ILE A 114 -8.37 -5.66 14.98
C ILE A 114 -9.40 -4.58 15.26
N HIS A 115 -9.90 -3.95 14.20
CA HIS A 115 -10.92 -2.92 14.23
C HIS A 115 -12.03 -3.36 13.27
N VAL A 116 -13.23 -3.55 13.79
CA VAL A 116 -14.33 -4.18 13.05
C VAL A 116 -15.61 -3.35 13.13
N SER A 117 -16.52 -3.58 12.18
CA SER A 117 -17.89 -3.11 12.26
C SER A 117 -18.63 -3.80 13.41
N PRO A 118 -19.76 -3.24 13.92
CA PRO A 118 -20.66 -3.98 14.80
C PRO A 118 -21.08 -5.32 14.18
N PRO A 119 -21.32 -6.35 15.00
CA PRO A 119 -21.86 -7.61 14.51
C PRO A 119 -23.30 -7.41 13.98
N ASP A 120 -23.60 -8.08 12.89
CA ASP A 120 -24.96 -8.16 12.37
C ASP A 120 -25.86 -9.08 13.22
N SER A 121 -27.12 -9.26 12.80
CA SER A 121 -28.11 -10.13 13.49
C SER A 121 -27.67 -11.60 13.56
N HIS A 122 -26.69 -12.01 12.78
CA HIS A 122 -26.14 -13.35 12.75
C HIS A 122 -24.77 -13.45 13.45
N GLY A 123 -24.28 -12.35 14.03
CA GLY A 123 -23.01 -12.30 14.76
C GLY A 123 -21.77 -12.07 13.87
N TYR A 124 -21.93 -11.63 12.62
CA TYR A 124 -20.81 -11.37 11.73
C TYR A 124 -20.39 -9.90 11.73
N CYS A 125 -19.11 -9.66 11.92
CA CYS A 125 -18.43 -8.36 11.80
C CYS A 125 -17.70 -8.26 10.45
N SER A 126 -17.40 -7.04 10.02
CA SER A 126 -16.51 -6.78 8.89
C SER A 126 -15.21 -6.15 9.37
N LEU A 127 -14.06 -6.58 8.82
CA LEU A 127 -12.76 -5.91 8.96
C LEU A 127 -12.74 -4.52 8.30
N GLY A 128 -13.82 -4.16 7.61
CA GLY A 128 -14.05 -2.84 7.05
C GLY A 128 -13.02 -2.44 6.00
N VAL A 129 -12.28 -1.37 6.30
CA VAL A 129 -11.41 -0.70 5.33
C VAL A 129 -10.04 -1.35 5.12
N SER A 130 -9.70 -2.43 5.85
CA SER A 130 -8.39 -3.09 5.70
C SER A 130 -8.48 -4.60 6.02
N VAL A 131 -8.26 -5.44 5.01
CA VAL A 131 -8.26 -6.91 5.13
C VAL A 131 -6.84 -7.47 5.05
N GLU A 132 -6.05 -6.98 4.13
CA GLU A 132 -4.62 -7.25 3.81
C GLU A 132 -4.10 -8.60 4.36
N ALA A 133 -3.31 -8.62 5.44
CA ALA A 133 -2.83 -9.84 6.10
C ALA A 133 -3.57 -10.17 7.40
N THR A 134 -4.57 -9.34 7.75
CA THR A 134 -5.27 -9.43 9.05
C THR A 134 -6.00 -10.76 9.21
N LEU A 135 -6.60 -11.29 8.15
CA LEU A 135 -7.27 -12.60 8.22
C LEU A 135 -6.28 -13.71 8.59
N ALA A 136 -5.13 -13.77 7.91
CA ALA A 136 -4.08 -14.74 8.25
C ALA A 136 -3.52 -14.55 9.66
N ALA A 137 -3.47 -13.29 10.14
CA ALA A 137 -3.07 -12.99 11.51
C ALA A 137 -4.10 -13.54 12.53
N ILE A 138 -5.40 -13.34 12.29
CA ILE A 138 -6.49 -13.88 13.13
C ILE A 138 -6.42 -15.41 13.20
N GLU A 139 -6.27 -16.09 12.06
CA GLU A 139 -6.19 -17.55 11.98
C GLU A 139 -5.02 -18.16 12.78
N ASN A 140 -3.95 -17.40 12.98
CA ASN A 140 -2.70 -17.89 13.54
C ASN A 140 -2.32 -17.33 14.91
N ALA A 141 -3.05 -16.34 15.42
CA ALA A 141 -2.82 -15.79 16.74
C ALA A 141 -3.44 -16.68 17.84
N LYS A 142 -2.86 -16.59 19.06
CA LYS A 142 -3.43 -17.24 20.23
C LYS A 142 -4.66 -16.49 20.76
N ILE A 143 -4.66 -15.16 20.65
CA ILE A 143 -5.71 -14.27 21.17
C ILE A 143 -6.03 -13.20 20.11
N VAL A 144 -7.33 -12.98 19.89
CA VAL A 144 -7.87 -11.92 19.01
C VAL A 144 -8.65 -10.94 19.86
N ILE A 145 -8.30 -9.66 19.79
CA ILE A 145 -8.99 -8.54 20.47
C ILE A 145 -9.52 -7.58 19.41
N ALA A 146 -10.81 -7.32 19.42
CA ALA A 146 -11.47 -6.46 18.46
C ALA A 146 -11.98 -5.15 19.09
N GLN A 147 -11.61 -4.03 18.50
CA GLN A 147 -12.25 -2.75 18.67
C GLN A 147 -13.48 -2.72 17.77
N VAL A 148 -14.69 -2.67 18.35
CA VAL A 148 -15.98 -2.68 17.65
C VAL A 148 -16.44 -1.25 17.48
N ASN A 149 -16.60 -0.78 16.24
CA ASN A 149 -16.86 0.63 15.96
C ASN A 149 -18.00 0.77 14.94
N PRO A 150 -19.13 1.43 15.28
CA PRO A 150 -20.22 1.67 14.35
C PRO A 150 -19.84 2.58 13.17
N GLN A 151 -18.71 3.29 13.24
CA GLN A 151 -18.17 4.07 12.13
C GLN A 151 -17.32 3.25 11.14
N MET A 152 -16.97 2.00 11.47
CA MET A 152 -16.30 1.10 10.54
C MET A 152 -17.30 0.61 9.49
N PRO A 153 -17.09 0.88 8.19
CA PRO A 153 -18.01 0.43 7.16
C PRO A 153 -18.04 -1.09 7.07
N ARG A 154 -19.21 -1.64 6.77
CA ARG A 154 -19.37 -3.04 6.44
C ARG A 154 -18.99 -3.25 4.97
N THR A 155 -17.88 -3.90 4.72
CA THR A 155 -17.43 -4.27 3.38
C THR A 155 -17.59 -5.77 3.15
N PHE A 156 -17.70 -6.19 1.87
CA PHE A 156 -17.88 -7.58 1.49
C PHE A 156 -16.55 -8.22 1.04
N GLY A 157 -16.50 -9.53 1.07
CA GLY A 157 -15.35 -10.33 0.66
C GLY A 157 -14.78 -11.18 1.81
N ASP A 158 -13.46 -11.32 1.86
CA ASP A 158 -12.79 -12.20 2.83
C ASP A 158 -12.80 -11.63 4.27
N GLY A 159 -13.03 -10.33 4.44
CA GLY A 159 -12.96 -9.64 5.74
C GLY A 159 -14.18 -9.82 6.66
N ILE A 160 -15.05 -10.79 6.40
CA ILE A 160 -16.22 -11.10 7.25
C ILE A 160 -15.84 -12.21 8.24
N LEU A 161 -15.96 -11.93 9.54
CA LEU A 161 -15.66 -12.89 10.61
C LEU A 161 -16.78 -12.93 11.65
N HIS A 162 -17.01 -14.11 12.23
CA HIS A 162 -18.00 -14.28 13.28
C HIS A 162 -17.43 -13.94 14.65
N VAL A 163 -18.22 -13.35 15.55
CA VAL A 163 -17.79 -12.97 16.92
C VAL A 163 -17.25 -14.14 17.74
N SER A 164 -17.53 -15.40 17.38
CA SER A 164 -16.94 -16.57 18.06
C SER A 164 -15.43 -16.66 17.88
N GLU A 165 -14.87 -16.11 16.81
CA GLU A 165 -13.44 -16.08 16.50
C GLU A 165 -12.68 -15.01 17.29
N ILE A 166 -13.41 -14.11 17.96
CA ILE A 166 -12.86 -13.00 18.72
C ILE A 166 -12.91 -13.33 20.24
N ASN A 167 -11.81 -13.16 20.93
CA ASN A 167 -11.72 -13.44 22.36
C ASN A 167 -12.28 -12.30 23.21
N TYR A 168 -11.96 -11.05 22.86
CA TYR A 168 -12.42 -9.86 23.57
C TYR A 168 -12.93 -8.81 22.59
N LEU A 169 -14.07 -8.19 22.93
CA LEU A 169 -14.72 -7.12 22.19
C LEU A 169 -14.66 -5.83 23.02
N VAL A 170 -14.27 -4.73 22.40
CA VAL A 170 -14.17 -3.41 23.02
C VAL A 170 -15.03 -2.45 22.23
N ASP A 171 -16.13 -1.97 22.83
CA ASP A 171 -17.01 -0.99 22.18
C ASP A 171 -16.34 0.37 22.13
N VAL A 172 -16.35 0.98 20.94
CA VAL A 172 -15.88 2.34 20.71
C VAL A 172 -16.81 3.05 19.72
N ASN A 173 -16.76 4.37 19.71
CA ASN A 173 -17.41 5.19 18.67
C ASN A 173 -16.49 6.35 18.33
N ILE A 174 -15.55 6.10 17.41
CA ILE A 174 -14.53 7.06 17.00
C ILE A 174 -14.47 7.15 15.47
N PRO A 175 -14.07 8.29 14.90
CA PRO A 175 -13.85 8.39 13.45
C PRO A 175 -12.77 7.40 12.98
N ILE A 176 -12.97 6.84 11.80
CA ILE A 176 -11.92 6.09 11.09
C ILE A 176 -10.88 7.10 10.58
N TYR A 177 -9.61 6.76 10.65
CA TYR A 177 -8.55 7.60 10.09
C TYR A 177 -8.80 7.84 8.61
N GLY A 178 -8.65 9.10 8.20
CA GLY A 178 -8.89 9.49 6.82
C GLY A 178 -7.84 10.45 6.31
N HIS A 179 -7.76 10.51 4.99
CA HIS A 179 -6.98 11.51 4.27
C HIS A 179 -7.87 12.21 3.27
N GLU A 180 -7.85 13.52 3.27
CA GLU A 180 -8.48 14.29 2.22
C GLU A 180 -7.55 14.34 1.00
N MET A 181 -8.16 14.41 -0.17
CA MET A 181 -7.41 14.58 -1.41
C MET A 181 -6.71 15.95 -1.41
N GLY A 182 -5.40 15.93 -1.58
CA GLY A 182 -4.62 17.16 -1.75
C GLY A 182 -4.90 17.86 -3.07
N ILE A 183 -4.51 19.13 -3.16
CA ILE A 183 -4.58 19.90 -4.40
C ILE A 183 -3.56 19.34 -5.39
N ILE A 184 -4.01 19.03 -6.62
CA ILE A 184 -3.15 18.57 -7.72
C ILE A 184 -2.35 19.77 -8.24
N SER A 185 -1.03 19.67 -8.24
CA SER A 185 -0.15 20.70 -8.80
C SER A 185 -0.11 20.62 -10.34
N PRO A 186 0.28 21.71 -11.04
CA PRO A 186 0.46 21.68 -12.49
C PRO A 186 1.43 20.61 -13.00
N LEU A 187 2.45 20.28 -12.20
CA LEU A 187 3.41 19.22 -12.50
C LEU A 187 2.74 17.84 -12.46
N GLU A 188 1.98 17.57 -11.41
CA GLU A 188 1.24 16.31 -11.24
C GLU A 188 0.14 16.15 -12.29
N ASP A 189 -0.51 17.24 -12.69
CA ASP A 189 -1.51 17.26 -13.77
C ASP A 189 -0.90 16.85 -15.11
N LYS A 190 0.32 17.30 -15.43
CA LYS A 190 1.05 16.84 -16.63
C LYS A 190 1.35 15.35 -16.59
N ILE A 191 1.88 14.86 -15.46
CA ILE A 191 2.15 13.43 -15.28
C ILE A 191 0.87 12.63 -15.44
N GLY A 192 -0.24 13.07 -14.81
CA GLY A 192 -1.55 12.46 -14.93
C GLY A 192 -2.06 12.40 -16.37
N THR A 193 -1.81 13.46 -17.16
CA THR A 193 -2.16 13.50 -18.59
C THR A 193 -1.38 12.46 -19.40
N TYR A 194 -0.07 12.31 -19.14
CA TYR A 194 0.73 11.27 -19.81
C TYR A 194 0.29 9.86 -19.41
N ILE A 195 0.00 9.63 -18.13
CA ILE A 195 -0.54 8.34 -17.68
C ILE A 195 -1.85 8.02 -18.39
N ALA A 196 -2.80 8.95 -18.42
CA ALA A 196 -4.10 8.77 -19.04
C ALA A 196 -4.00 8.45 -20.54
N SER A 197 -3.01 9.03 -21.25
CA SER A 197 -2.78 8.75 -22.67
C SER A 197 -2.35 7.31 -22.98
N LEU A 198 -1.87 6.58 -21.97
CA LEU A 198 -1.50 5.15 -22.09
C LEU A 198 -2.63 4.20 -21.70
N ILE A 199 -3.74 4.71 -21.16
CA ILE A 199 -4.87 3.89 -20.72
C ILE A 199 -5.87 3.75 -21.87
N ASP A 200 -6.15 2.54 -22.27
CA ASP A 200 -7.15 2.23 -23.28
C ASP A 200 -8.52 1.97 -22.64
N ASP A 201 -9.61 2.12 -23.39
CA ASP A 201 -10.91 1.59 -22.98
C ASP A 201 -10.81 0.10 -22.63
N LYS A 202 -11.60 -0.33 -21.64
CA LYS A 202 -11.62 -1.70 -21.11
C LYS A 202 -10.34 -2.12 -20.37
N SER A 203 -9.44 -1.19 -20.07
CA SER A 203 -8.27 -1.45 -19.21
C SER A 203 -8.71 -1.77 -17.78
N THR A 204 -7.96 -2.64 -17.11
CA THR A 204 -8.08 -2.85 -15.66
C THR A 204 -6.94 -2.11 -14.96
N LEU A 205 -7.28 -1.27 -13.99
CA LEU A 205 -6.35 -0.37 -13.33
C LEU A 205 -5.90 -0.91 -11.96
N GLN A 206 -4.63 -0.73 -11.64
CA GLN A 206 -4.10 -0.66 -10.29
C GLN A 206 -3.48 0.71 -10.09
N MET A 207 -3.82 1.36 -9.00
CA MET A 207 -3.33 2.68 -8.68
C MET A 207 -2.99 2.76 -7.18
N GLY A 208 -1.95 3.51 -6.84
CA GLY A 208 -1.69 3.92 -5.47
C GLY A 208 -2.59 5.08 -5.03
N ILE A 209 -2.30 5.63 -3.88
CA ILE A 209 -2.85 6.90 -3.39
C ILE A 209 -1.87 8.02 -3.62
N GLY A 210 -2.38 9.26 -3.59
CA GLY A 210 -1.58 10.49 -3.70
C GLY A 210 -1.97 11.31 -4.93
N SER A 211 -1.28 12.42 -5.10
CA SER A 211 -1.63 13.42 -6.10
C SER A 211 -1.47 12.94 -7.55
N ILE A 212 -0.45 12.15 -7.87
CA ILE A 212 -0.22 11.63 -9.23
C ILE A 212 -1.32 10.64 -9.64
N PRO A 213 -1.66 9.58 -8.86
CA PRO A 213 -2.81 8.73 -9.14
C PRO A 213 -4.12 9.51 -9.28
N ASN A 214 -4.39 10.47 -8.39
CA ASN A 214 -5.59 11.30 -8.46
C ASN A 214 -5.61 12.19 -9.73
N ALA A 215 -4.46 12.74 -10.13
CA ALA A 215 -4.34 13.50 -11.37
C ALA A 215 -4.64 12.63 -12.61
N ALA A 216 -4.16 11.38 -12.63
CA ALA A 216 -4.48 10.43 -13.69
C ALA A 216 -5.98 10.10 -13.73
N LEU A 217 -6.60 9.76 -12.58
CA LEU A 217 -8.04 9.46 -12.48
C LEU A 217 -8.90 10.62 -13.00
N ALA A 218 -8.55 11.86 -12.67
CA ALA A 218 -9.28 13.04 -13.12
C ALA A 218 -9.32 13.20 -14.67
N LYS A 219 -8.39 12.57 -15.39
CA LYS A 219 -8.33 12.60 -16.87
C LYS A 219 -9.12 11.45 -17.54
N LEU A 220 -9.63 10.48 -16.77
CA LEU A 220 -10.26 9.27 -17.31
C LEU A 220 -11.78 9.40 -17.56
N THR A 221 -12.36 10.57 -17.40
CA THR A 221 -13.81 10.80 -17.45
C THR A 221 -14.47 10.41 -18.79
N ASN A 222 -13.70 10.37 -19.88
CA ASN A 222 -14.18 10.00 -21.23
C ASN A 222 -13.88 8.53 -21.59
N HIS A 223 -13.17 7.79 -20.75
CA HIS A 223 -12.90 6.37 -20.95
C HIS A 223 -14.16 5.53 -20.72
N LYS A 224 -14.15 4.31 -21.25
CA LYS A 224 -15.28 3.39 -21.18
C LYS A 224 -14.85 2.03 -20.64
N ASP A 225 -15.74 1.46 -19.83
CA ASP A 225 -15.64 0.05 -19.39
C ASP A 225 -14.35 -0.27 -18.63
N LEU A 226 -13.80 0.66 -17.87
CA LEU A 226 -12.63 0.41 -17.06
C LEU A 226 -12.93 -0.57 -15.93
N GLY A 227 -11.92 -1.36 -15.53
CA GLY A 227 -11.94 -2.21 -14.35
C GLY A 227 -11.02 -1.67 -13.26
N LEU A 228 -11.24 -2.09 -12.02
CA LEU A 228 -10.36 -1.81 -10.90
C LEU A 228 -9.98 -3.12 -10.19
N HIS A 229 -8.69 -3.43 -10.17
CA HIS A 229 -8.07 -4.51 -9.42
C HIS A 229 -6.78 -3.95 -8.84
N THR A 230 -6.82 -3.57 -7.60
CA THR A 230 -5.77 -2.76 -6.98
C THR A 230 -5.50 -3.22 -5.55
N GLU A 231 -4.30 -2.98 -5.05
CA GLU A 231 -3.99 -3.17 -3.64
C GLU A 231 -4.87 -2.24 -2.79
N MET A 232 -4.91 -0.97 -3.17
CA MET A 232 -5.67 0.04 -2.47
C MET A 232 -6.32 1.04 -3.43
N PHE A 233 -7.32 1.76 -2.94
CA PHE A 233 -7.86 2.94 -3.64
C PHE A 233 -8.36 4.01 -2.66
N SER A 234 -8.58 5.21 -3.18
CA SER A 234 -9.08 6.38 -2.46
C SER A 234 -10.26 7.01 -3.18
N ASP A 235 -10.72 8.17 -2.72
CA ASP A 235 -11.90 8.89 -3.22
C ASP A 235 -11.92 9.13 -4.73
N GLY A 236 -10.75 9.24 -5.37
CA GLY A 236 -10.66 9.57 -6.79
C GLY A 236 -11.35 8.59 -7.74
N VAL A 237 -11.70 7.39 -7.29
CA VAL A 237 -12.42 6.41 -8.12
C VAL A 237 -13.95 6.54 -8.04
N ILE A 238 -14.48 7.22 -7.01
CA ILE A 238 -15.93 7.26 -6.74
C ILE A 238 -16.68 7.84 -7.92
N ASP A 239 -16.30 9.03 -8.38
CA ASP A 239 -16.97 9.70 -9.50
C ASP A 239 -16.91 8.87 -10.80
N LEU A 240 -15.80 8.16 -11.05
CA LEU A 240 -15.67 7.29 -12.21
C LEU A 240 -16.57 6.05 -12.12
N ILE A 241 -16.82 5.54 -10.93
CA ILE A 241 -17.75 4.43 -10.69
C ILE A 241 -19.20 4.91 -10.83
N GLU A 242 -19.56 6.02 -10.17
CA GLU A 242 -20.91 6.60 -10.21
C GLU A 242 -21.33 7.01 -11.62
N ASN A 243 -20.37 7.48 -12.44
CA ASN A 243 -20.59 7.83 -13.84
C ASN A 243 -20.48 6.65 -14.82
N GLY A 244 -20.25 5.41 -14.32
CA GLY A 244 -20.20 4.19 -15.13
C GLY A 244 -18.93 4.02 -15.95
N VAL A 245 -17.92 4.88 -15.78
CA VAL A 245 -16.60 4.76 -16.43
C VAL A 245 -15.88 3.50 -15.92
N ILE A 246 -15.91 3.27 -14.59
CA ILE A 246 -15.42 2.04 -13.97
C ILE A 246 -16.63 1.16 -13.66
N ASN A 247 -16.84 0.09 -14.45
CA ASN A 247 -17.93 -0.88 -14.26
C ASN A 247 -17.42 -2.32 -14.12
N CYS A 248 -16.12 -2.55 -14.27
CA CYS A 248 -15.47 -3.85 -14.12
C CYS A 248 -15.97 -4.97 -15.05
N ASN A 249 -16.70 -4.65 -16.12
CA ASN A 249 -17.34 -5.64 -17.01
C ASN A 249 -16.36 -6.45 -17.85
N TYR A 250 -15.16 -5.94 -18.07
CA TYR A 250 -14.14 -6.56 -18.93
C TYR A 250 -12.97 -7.17 -18.14
N LYS A 251 -13.06 -7.20 -16.81
CA LYS A 251 -12.06 -7.88 -15.98
C LYS A 251 -12.02 -9.38 -16.29
N GLY A 252 -10.83 -9.95 -16.28
CA GLY A 252 -10.62 -11.40 -16.42
C GLY A 252 -10.87 -12.19 -15.13
N THR A 253 -10.78 -11.50 -13.98
CA THR A 253 -11.07 -12.07 -12.66
C THR A 253 -11.99 -11.12 -11.89
N THR A 254 -12.85 -11.65 -11.01
CA THR A 254 -13.80 -10.85 -10.21
C THR A 254 -14.59 -9.86 -11.09
N ARG A 255 -15.13 -10.37 -12.20
CA ARG A 255 -15.85 -9.58 -13.20
C ARG A 255 -17.08 -8.90 -12.58
N GLY A 256 -17.33 -7.64 -12.95
CA GLY A 256 -18.44 -6.84 -12.45
C GLY A 256 -18.24 -6.33 -11.02
N ARG A 257 -17.03 -6.43 -10.46
CA ARG A 257 -16.70 -5.91 -9.12
C ARG A 257 -15.31 -5.30 -9.07
N VAL A 258 -15.17 -4.26 -8.27
CA VAL A 258 -13.88 -3.74 -7.81
C VAL A 258 -13.24 -4.76 -6.87
N LEU A 259 -11.94 -4.97 -6.98
CA LEU A 259 -11.19 -5.83 -6.08
C LEU A 259 -10.07 -5.02 -5.42
N ALA A 260 -10.03 -5.01 -4.07
CA ALA A 260 -8.99 -4.35 -3.30
C ALA A 260 -8.69 -5.08 -1.99
N THR A 261 -7.63 -4.68 -1.28
CA THR A 261 -7.28 -5.26 0.02
C THR A 261 -7.36 -4.25 1.16
N PHE A 262 -7.17 -2.95 0.90
CA PHE A 262 -7.45 -1.89 1.87
C PHE A 262 -7.83 -0.56 1.20
N LEU A 263 -8.30 0.38 1.99
CA LEU A 263 -8.81 1.70 1.56
C LEU A 263 -8.25 2.78 2.48
N ILE A 264 -7.91 3.93 1.90
CA ILE A 264 -7.63 5.14 2.67
C ILE A 264 -8.21 6.34 1.92
N GLY A 265 -9.08 7.09 2.54
CA GLY A 265 -9.70 8.27 1.94
C GLY A 265 -10.49 9.09 2.94
N SER A 266 -11.42 9.88 2.44
CA SER A 266 -12.31 10.69 3.26
C SER A 266 -13.51 9.88 3.79
N LYS A 267 -14.32 10.51 4.61
CA LYS A 267 -15.62 9.95 5.04
C LYS A 267 -16.50 9.57 3.83
N ARG A 268 -16.44 10.32 2.72
CA ARG A 268 -17.19 10.00 1.49
C ARG A 268 -16.83 8.60 0.97
N LEU A 269 -15.56 8.23 0.98
CA LEU A 269 -15.12 6.89 0.57
C LEU A 269 -15.67 5.82 1.50
N TYR A 270 -15.62 6.04 2.81
CA TYR A 270 -16.10 5.06 3.78
C TYR A 270 -17.62 4.88 3.73
N ASP A 271 -18.37 5.96 3.53
CA ASP A 271 -19.80 5.89 3.29
C ASP A 271 -20.14 5.18 1.96
N PHE A 272 -19.35 5.42 0.90
CA PHE A 272 -19.54 4.80 -0.41
C PHE A 272 -19.32 3.27 -0.39
N VAL A 273 -18.35 2.78 0.37
CA VAL A 273 -18.04 1.34 0.43
C VAL A 273 -18.91 0.58 1.44
N ASN A 274 -19.62 1.30 2.32
CA ASN A 274 -20.49 0.68 3.32
C ASN A 274 -21.66 -0.06 2.66
N ASP A 275 -21.80 -1.35 2.95
CA ASP A 275 -22.82 -2.23 2.37
C ASP A 275 -22.91 -2.19 0.83
N ASN A 276 -21.78 -1.90 0.16
CA ASN A 276 -21.72 -1.81 -1.30
C ASN A 276 -21.20 -3.13 -1.90
N PRO A 277 -22.05 -3.98 -2.50
CA PRO A 277 -21.64 -5.28 -3.06
C PRO A 277 -20.80 -5.16 -4.35
N PHE A 278 -20.68 -3.97 -4.93
CA PHE A 278 -19.78 -3.72 -6.06
C PHE A 278 -18.30 -3.75 -5.64
N ILE A 279 -18.02 -3.53 -4.34
CA ILE A 279 -16.67 -3.54 -3.79
C ILE A 279 -16.41 -4.86 -3.08
N GLU A 280 -15.40 -5.59 -3.52
CA GLU A 280 -14.96 -6.86 -2.92
C GLU A 280 -13.57 -6.67 -2.28
N MET A 281 -13.50 -6.81 -0.96
CA MET A 281 -12.28 -6.71 -0.18
C MET A 281 -11.72 -8.10 0.10
N LYS A 282 -10.48 -8.34 -0.32
CA LYS A 282 -9.83 -9.65 -0.14
C LYS A 282 -8.47 -9.53 0.51
N GLU A 283 -8.01 -10.66 1.03
CA GLU A 283 -6.65 -10.80 1.54
C GLU A 283 -5.62 -10.47 0.44
N SER A 284 -4.48 -9.92 0.84
CA SER A 284 -3.42 -9.50 -0.08
C SER A 284 -2.82 -10.65 -0.89
N SER A 285 -2.77 -11.87 -0.34
CA SER A 285 -2.34 -13.07 -1.09
C SER A 285 -3.23 -13.39 -2.29
N ALA A 286 -4.48 -12.90 -2.28
CA ALA A 286 -5.42 -13.06 -3.39
C ALA A 286 -5.44 -11.85 -4.32
N VAL A 287 -5.36 -10.63 -3.77
CA VAL A 287 -5.40 -9.38 -4.55
C VAL A 287 -4.10 -9.17 -5.31
N ASN A 288 -2.97 -9.39 -4.64
CA ASN A 288 -1.62 -9.14 -5.15
C ASN A 288 -1.02 -10.38 -5.86
N ASP A 289 -1.80 -11.47 -6.03
CA ASP A 289 -1.34 -12.64 -6.78
C ASP A 289 -1.11 -12.28 -8.26
N THR A 290 0.14 -12.35 -8.70
CA THR A 290 0.52 -12.06 -10.10
C THR A 290 -0.20 -12.94 -11.11
N ALA A 291 -0.59 -14.17 -10.74
CA ALA A 291 -1.36 -15.07 -11.60
C ALA A 291 -2.80 -14.59 -11.78
N ARG A 292 -3.39 -13.93 -10.78
CA ARG A 292 -4.70 -13.28 -10.90
C ARG A 292 -4.62 -11.94 -11.62
N ILE A 293 -3.64 -11.12 -11.27
CA ILE A 293 -3.43 -9.79 -11.86
C ILE A 293 -3.30 -9.90 -13.38
N ARG A 294 -2.42 -10.78 -13.90
CA ARG A 294 -2.17 -10.95 -15.33
C ARG A 294 -3.34 -11.51 -16.13
N LYS A 295 -4.35 -12.10 -15.49
CA LYS A 295 -5.57 -12.57 -16.15
C LYS A 295 -6.51 -11.44 -16.56
N ASN A 296 -6.33 -10.23 -16.01
CA ASN A 296 -7.07 -9.07 -16.45
C ASN A 296 -6.41 -8.54 -17.73
N PRO A 297 -7.09 -8.54 -18.89
CA PRO A 297 -6.53 -7.97 -20.10
C PRO A 297 -6.33 -6.47 -19.96
N LYS A 298 -5.32 -5.92 -20.63
CA LYS A 298 -4.93 -4.51 -20.56
C LYS A 298 -4.76 -4.03 -19.11
N MET A 299 -4.11 -4.85 -18.29
CA MET A 299 -3.80 -4.47 -16.90
C MET A 299 -2.80 -3.32 -16.89
N VAL A 300 -3.17 -2.20 -16.30
CA VAL A 300 -2.31 -1.02 -16.15
C VAL A 300 -1.97 -0.86 -14.67
N ALA A 301 -0.70 -1.09 -14.33
CA ALA A 301 -0.19 -0.87 -12.99
C ALA A 301 0.56 0.46 -12.93
N ILE A 302 0.13 1.35 -12.03
CA ILE A 302 0.68 2.70 -11.86
C ILE A 302 1.24 2.82 -10.45
N ASN A 303 2.58 2.90 -10.37
CA ASN A 303 3.30 2.99 -9.11
C ASN A 303 4.27 4.18 -9.15
N SER A 304 4.83 4.52 -8.00
CA SER A 304 5.78 5.62 -7.87
C SER A 304 7.16 5.12 -7.45
N ALA A 305 8.15 6.02 -7.49
CA ALA A 305 9.52 5.73 -7.09
C ALA A 305 10.11 6.90 -6.30
N ILE A 306 11.16 6.60 -5.54
CA ILE A 306 12.05 7.60 -4.93
C ILE A 306 13.04 8.08 -5.97
N GLU A 307 13.70 7.14 -6.67
CA GLU A 307 14.61 7.40 -7.80
C GLU A 307 14.61 6.23 -8.79
N VAL A 308 14.99 6.51 -10.04
CA VAL A 308 15.10 5.52 -11.12
C VAL A 308 16.42 5.76 -11.85
N ASP A 309 17.21 4.70 -12.10
CA ASP A 309 18.41 4.83 -12.91
C ASP A 309 18.11 4.79 -14.42
N VAL A 310 19.05 5.25 -15.23
CA VAL A 310 18.90 5.31 -16.69
C VAL A 310 18.72 3.94 -17.37
N THR A 311 18.97 2.85 -16.66
CA THR A 311 18.72 1.49 -17.16
C THR A 311 17.32 0.99 -16.85
N GLY A 312 16.58 1.69 -15.99
CA GLY A 312 15.23 1.37 -15.56
C GLY A 312 15.14 0.58 -14.25
N GLN A 313 16.19 0.55 -13.42
CA GLN A 313 16.09 0.04 -12.05
C GLN A 313 15.37 1.07 -11.18
N VAL A 314 14.43 0.62 -10.37
CA VAL A 314 13.55 1.47 -9.55
C VAL A 314 13.83 1.25 -8.08
N CYS A 315 14.19 2.31 -7.37
CA CYS A 315 14.20 2.36 -5.91
C CYS A 315 12.91 3.07 -5.43
N ALA A 316 12.14 2.40 -4.57
CA ALA A 316 10.89 2.94 -4.02
C ALA A 316 10.81 2.84 -2.49
N ASP A 317 11.72 2.13 -1.83
CA ASP A 317 11.67 1.83 -0.40
C ASP A 317 12.74 2.52 0.44
N SER A 318 13.81 3.04 -0.19
CA SER A 318 14.97 3.60 0.51
C SER A 318 15.57 4.83 -0.16
N ILE A 319 16.29 5.65 0.60
CA ILE A 319 17.12 6.76 0.11
C ILE A 319 18.56 6.38 0.41
N GLY A 320 19.27 5.86 -0.60
CA GLY A 320 20.53 5.19 -0.35
C GLY A 320 20.32 4.02 0.62
N ALA A 321 21.18 3.89 1.62
CA ALA A 321 21.07 2.84 2.64
C ALA A 321 19.97 3.09 3.70
N LYS A 322 19.32 4.25 3.69
CA LYS A 322 18.31 4.60 4.69
C LYS A 322 16.92 4.15 4.23
N MET A 323 16.34 3.18 4.94
CA MET A 323 14.97 2.73 4.69
C MET A 323 13.98 3.87 4.90
N TYR A 324 13.00 3.98 4.01
CA TYR A 324 12.01 5.06 3.98
C TYR A 324 10.56 4.56 4.02
N SER A 325 10.28 3.45 3.34
CA SER A 325 8.93 2.86 3.26
C SER A 325 9.03 1.32 3.23
N GLY A 326 8.66 0.67 2.16
CA GLY A 326 8.73 -0.76 1.98
C GLY A 326 8.39 -1.16 0.55
N VAL A 327 8.54 -2.43 0.24
CA VAL A 327 8.24 -2.96 -1.09
C VAL A 327 6.75 -2.91 -1.38
N GLY A 328 5.90 -3.24 -0.39
CA GLY A 328 4.45 -3.35 -0.57
C GLY A 328 4.08 -4.32 -1.69
N GLY A 329 3.09 -3.95 -2.50
CA GLY A 329 2.66 -4.72 -3.67
C GLY A 329 3.14 -4.18 -5.02
N GLN A 330 4.07 -3.20 -5.02
CA GLN A 330 4.54 -2.61 -6.28
C GLN A 330 5.03 -3.67 -7.27
N MET A 331 5.88 -4.58 -6.81
CA MET A 331 6.44 -5.61 -7.68
C MET A 331 5.38 -6.63 -8.12
N ASP A 332 4.43 -6.98 -7.26
CA ASP A 332 3.32 -7.88 -7.59
C ASP A 332 2.53 -7.35 -8.80
N PHE A 333 2.15 -6.05 -8.76
CA PHE A 333 1.37 -5.43 -9.82
C PHE A 333 2.19 -5.09 -11.06
N ILE A 334 3.42 -4.61 -10.93
CA ILE A 334 4.33 -4.36 -12.04
C ILE A 334 4.57 -5.67 -12.82
N ARG A 335 4.82 -6.78 -12.10
CA ARG A 335 5.01 -8.09 -12.72
C ARG A 335 3.72 -8.60 -13.36
N GLY A 336 2.59 -8.50 -12.66
CA GLY A 336 1.29 -8.92 -13.16
C GLY A 336 0.90 -8.15 -14.43
N ALA A 337 1.04 -6.83 -14.44
CA ALA A 337 0.74 -5.99 -15.60
C ALA A 337 1.68 -6.27 -16.78
N SER A 338 2.97 -6.44 -16.55
CA SER A 338 3.93 -6.76 -17.62
C SER A 338 3.66 -8.09 -18.32
N LEU A 339 2.94 -9.01 -17.66
CA LEU A 339 2.56 -10.32 -18.20
C LEU A 339 1.12 -10.37 -18.74
N SER A 340 0.32 -9.31 -18.51
CA SER A 340 -1.04 -9.20 -19.01
C SER A 340 -1.05 -8.92 -20.51
N GLU A 341 -1.99 -9.49 -21.24
CA GLU A 341 -2.20 -9.18 -22.65
C GLU A 341 -2.57 -7.70 -22.83
N GLY A 342 -1.75 -6.93 -23.56
CA GLY A 342 -1.89 -5.48 -23.68
C GLY A 342 -1.65 -4.70 -22.38
N GLY A 343 -1.06 -5.32 -21.38
CA GLY A 343 -0.79 -4.70 -20.08
C GLY A 343 0.35 -3.69 -20.13
N LYS A 344 0.37 -2.75 -19.17
CA LYS A 344 1.35 -1.66 -19.07
C LYS A 344 1.82 -1.50 -17.63
N ALA A 345 3.12 -1.69 -17.42
CA ALA A 345 3.79 -1.51 -16.14
C ALA A 345 4.42 -0.12 -16.09
N ILE A 346 3.82 0.79 -15.33
CA ILE A 346 4.15 2.22 -15.29
C ILE A 346 4.73 2.59 -13.94
N ILE A 347 5.85 3.32 -13.95
CA ILE A 347 6.40 4.04 -12.82
C ILE A 347 6.31 5.54 -13.13
N ALA A 348 5.67 6.31 -12.26
CA ALA A 348 5.47 7.74 -12.46
C ALA A 348 5.98 8.54 -11.26
N LEU A 349 6.80 9.56 -11.52
CA LEU A 349 7.42 10.38 -10.50
C LEU A 349 7.77 11.78 -11.04
N PRO A 350 7.82 12.83 -10.20
CA PRO A 350 8.45 14.08 -10.57
C PRO A 350 9.91 13.87 -10.96
N SER A 351 10.41 14.58 -11.96
CA SER A 351 11.81 14.44 -12.41
C SER A 351 12.84 14.93 -11.38
N ILE A 352 12.42 15.82 -10.47
CA ILE A 352 13.25 16.35 -9.37
C ILE A 352 12.51 16.31 -8.04
N THR A 353 13.28 16.36 -6.96
CA THR A 353 12.79 16.56 -5.60
C THR A 353 12.42 18.03 -5.36
N LYS A 354 11.77 18.33 -4.22
CA LYS A 354 11.53 19.73 -3.79
C LYS A 354 12.82 20.51 -3.54
N SER A 355 13.93 19.82 -3.24
CA SER A 355 15.27 20.42 -3.08
C SER A 355 16.03 20.56 -4.40
N GLY A 356 15.45 20.16 -5.54
CA GLY A 356 16.06 20.29 -6.86
C GLY A 356 16.96 19.12 -7.27
N GLU A 357 17.09 18.05 -6.47
CA GLU A 357 17.86 16.86 -6.82
C GLU A 357 17.12 16.03 -7.88
N SER A 358 17.86 15.50 -8.86
CA SER A 358 17.29 14.61 -9.88
C SER A 358 16.79 13.29 -9.27
N ARG A 359 15.63 12.84 -9.74
CA ARG A 359 15.10 11.49 -9.45
C ARG A 359 15.36 10.50 -10.59
N ILE A 360 15.77 11.01 -11.74
CA ILE A 360 16.35 10.20 -12.82
C ILE A 360 17.86 10.33 -12.66
N VAL A 361 18.54 9.20 -12.43
CA VAL A 361 19.95 9.19 -12.06
C VAL A 361 20.76 8.25 -12.97
N PRO A 362 22.07 8.48 -13.18
CA PRO A 362 22.92 7.54 -13.91
C PRO A 362 22.93 6.15 -13.27
N PHE A 363 23.05 6.11 -11.94
CA PHE A 363 23.05 4.92 -11.09
C PHE A 363 22.29 5.21 -9.81
N LEU A 364 21.56 4.22 -9.29
CA LEU A 364 20.92 4.36 -7.98
C LEU A 364 21.96 4.69 -6.90
N LYS A 365 21.59 5.47 -5.91
CA LYS A 365 22.45 5.79 -4.77
C LYS A 365 23.00 4.53 -4.13
N GLN A 366 24.23 4.59 -3.67
CA GLN A 366 24.84 3.45 -2.98
C GLN A 366 24.01 2.98 -1.79
N GLY A 367 23.72 1.69 -1.73
CA GLY A 367 22.87 1.07 -0.70
C GLY A 367 21.37 1.16 -0.96
N ALA A 368 20.92 1.80 -2.06
CA ALA A 368 19.52 1.83 -2.44
C ALA A 368 19.00 0.45 -2.86
N GLY A 369 17.81 0.09 -2.41
CA GLY A 369 17.13 -1.14 -2.81
C GLY A 369 16.57 -1.05 -4.22
N VAL A 370 16.65 -2.16 -4.98
CA VAL A 370 15.96 -2.28 -6.29
C VAL A 370 14.62 -2.96 -6.05
N VAL A 371 13.56 -2.16 -5.88
CA VAL A 371 12.21 -2.68 -5.66
C VAL A 371 11.64 -3.27 -6.95
N SER A 372 11.80 -2.59 -8.09
CA SER A 372 11.44 -3.13 -9.40
C SER A 372 12.65 -3.17 -10.30
N THR A 373 12.95 -4.37 -10.84
CA THR A 373 14.11 -4.54 -11.70
C THR A 373 13.90 -3.94 -13.07
N ARG A 374 15.00 -3.62 -13.76
CA ARG A 374 15.00 -3.11 -15.15
C ARG A 374 14.28 -4.03 -16.15
N SER A 375 14.13 -5.30 -15.82
CA SER A 375 13.47 -6.29 -16.69
C SER A 375 11.95 -6.29 -16.57
N HIS A 376 11.41 -5.70 -15.50
CA HIS A 376 9.96 -5.65 -15.24
C HIS A 376 9.32 -4.33 -15.66
N VAL A 377 10.08 -3.23 -15.61
CA VAL A 377 9.59 -1.88 -15.90
C VAL A 377 9.47 -1.67 -17.39
N GLN A 378 8.32 -1.16 -17.83
CA GLN A 378 8.04 -0.86 -19.23
C GLN A 378 8.02 0.65 -19.50
N TYR A 379 7.34 1.42 -18.66
CA TYR A 379 7.19 2.87 -18.83
C TYR A 379 7.66 3.61 -17.60
N ILE A 380 8.46 4.66 -17.82
CA ILE A 380 8.77 5.68 -16.80
C ILE A 380 8.17 7.00 -17.27
N ILE A 381 7.45 7.68 -16.37
CA ILE A 381 6.75 8.94 -16.69
C ILE A 381 7.17 10.02 -15.71
N THR A 382 7.56 11.17 -16.27
CA THR A 382 7.75 12.41 -15.51
C THR A 382 6.91 13.52 -16.12
N GLU A 383 6.94 14.73 -15.58
CA GLU A 383 6.33 15.91 -16.19
C GLU A 383 6.96 16.32 -17.54
N ASN A 384 8.09 15.73 -17.90
CA ASN A 384 8.82 16.00 -19.16
C ASN A 384 8.51 14.99 -20.25
N GLY A 385 7.77 13.92 -19.97
CA GLY A 385 7.34 12.95 -20.97
C GLY A 385 7.29 11.50 -20.51
N ILE A 386 7.23 10.61 -21.48
CA ILE A 386 7.15 9.15 -21.31
C ILE A 386 8.41 8.51 -21.90
N ALA A 387 9.13 7.73 -21.10
CA ALA A 387 10.16 6.82 -21.58
C ALA A 387 9.58 5.41 -21.70
N ASP A 388 9.41 4.93 -22.91
CA ASP A 388 9.09 3.52 -23.18
C ASP A 388 10.40 2.72 -23.19
N LEU A 389 10.53 1.78 -22.28
CA LEU A 389 11.76 0.98 -22.10
C LEU A 389 11.62 -0.46 -22.61
N TYR A 390 10.41 -0.86 -23.03
CA TYR A 390 10.17 -2.24 -23.42
C TYR A 390 10.91 -2.60 -24.72
N GLY A 391 11.63 -3.73 -24.70
CA GLY A 391 12.40 -4.20 -25.87
C GLY A 391 13.64 -3.38 -26.23
N LYS A 392 14.01 -2.36 -25.43
CA LYS A 392 15.16 -1.48 -25.70
C LYS A 392 16.42 -1.96 -25.03
N THR A 393 17.55 -1.78 -25.73
CA THR A 393 18.91 -2.00 -25.17
C THR A 393 19.20 -0.98 -24.07
N LEU A 394 20.18 -1.25 -23.20
CA LEU A 394 20.56 -0.33 -22.12
C LEU A 394 20.91 1.08 -22.65
N LYS A 395 21.63 1.16 -23.79
CA LYS A 395 21.97 2.43 -24.43
C LYS A 395 20.70 3.19 -24.88
N GLN A 396 19.75 2.48 -25.53
CA GLN A 396 18.49 3.09 -25.94
C GLN A 396 17.65 3.54 -24.75
N ARG A 397 17.63 2.74 -23.67
CA ARG A 397 16.96 3.11 -22.41
C ARG A 397 17.52 4.39 -21.83
N ALA A 398 18.86 4.48 -21.72
CA ALA A 398 19.52 5.67 -21.21
C ALA A 398 19.13 6.91 -22.01
N THR A 399 19.12 6.82 -23.34
CA THR A 399 18.70 7.91 -24.23
C THR A 399 17.23 8.34 -23.94
N GLU A 400 16.31 7.37 -23.75
CA GLU A 400 14.91 7.72 -23.42
C GLU A 400 14.78 8.33 -22.01
N MET A 401 15.53 7.82 -21.05
CA MET A 401 15.50 8.31 -19.66
C MET A 401 16.06 9.72 -19.53
N VAL A 402 17.13 10.04 -20.25
CA VAL A 402 17.68 11.42 -20.30
C VAL A 402 16.63 12.41 -20.82
N LYS A 403 15.84 12.07 -21.84
CA LYS A 403 14.79 12.94 -22.39
C LYS A 403 13.72 13.34 -21.38
N ILE A 404 13.40 12.45 -20.43
CA ILE A 404 12.38 12.71 -19.41
C ILE A 404 12.95 13.23 -18.09
N ALA A 405 14.27 13.30 -17.96
CA ALA A 405 14.92 13.95 -16.82
C ALA A 405 14.69 15.47 -16.85
N HIS A 406 14.84 16.12 -15.71
CA HIS A 406 14.75 17.58 -15.66
C HIS A 406 15.84 18.21 -16.55
N PRO A 407 15.54 19.23 -17.35
CA PRO A 407 16.51 19.81 -18.31
C PRO A 407 17.87 20.18 -17.71
N SER A 408 17.89 20.70 -16.49
CA SER A 408 19.14 21.08 -15.80
C SER A 408 20.03 19.91 -15.40
N HIS A 409 19.56 18.67 -15.51
CA HIS A 409 20.30 17.47 -15.12
C HIS A 409 20.63 16.54 -16.28
N GLN A 410 20.08 16.81 -17.49
CA GLN A 410 20.23 15.90 -18.64
C GLN A 410 21.70 15.70 -19.04
N GLU A 411 22.46 16.79 -19.18
CA GLU A 411 23.87 16.75 -19.54
C GLU A 411 24.69 15.93 -18.53
N TRP A 412 24.54 16.24 -17.24
CA TRP A 412 25.22 15.47 -16.20
C TRP A 412 24.88 13.96 -16.25
N ILE A 413 23.58 13.62 -16.41
CA ILE A 413 23.16 12.20 -16.43
C ILE A 413 23.76 11.47 -17.65
N GLU A 414 23.80 12.16 -18.79
CA GLU A 414 24.37 11.61 -20.03
C GLU A 414 25.89 11.41 -19.90
N GLU A 415 26.61 12.40 -19.42
CA GLU A 415 28.05 12.35 -19.25
C GLU A 415 28.47 11.24 -18.27
N ASP A 416 27.88 11.20 -17.06
CA ASP A 416 28.21 10.21 -16.03
C ASP A 416 27.94 8.78 -16.52
N TYR A 417 26.80 8.56 -17.20
CA TYR A 417 26.45 7.24 -17.69
C TYR A 417 27.39 6.78 -18.82
N PHE A 418 27.61 7.61 -19.83
CA PHE A 418 28.41 7.23 -21.00
C PHE A 418 29.92 7.20 -20.69
N ASN A 419 30.43 8.04 -19.82
CA ASN A 419 31.83 7.97 -19.37
C ASN A 419 32.14 6.66 -18.67
N LEU A 420 31.27 6.16 -17.79
CA LEU A 420 31.47 4.89 -17.09
C LEU A 420 31.36 3.65 -18.00
N ILE A 421 30.55 3.70 -19.06
CA ILE A 421 30.44 2.60 -20.02
C ILE A 421 31.59 2.59 -21.01
N ASN A 422 32.11 3.76 -21.40
CA ASN A 422 33.16 3.90 -22.37
C ASN A 422 34.59 3.82 -21.77
N CYS A 423 34.72 3.81 -20.43
CA CYS A 423 35.96 3.60 -19.70
C CYS A 423 36.38 2.12 -19.63
N ARG A 424 36.27 1.37 -20.75
CA ARG A 424 36.83 0.03 -20.91
C ARG A 424 37.82 -0.01 -22.03
#